data_f53d70abee94fab123eb9fb986490452
#
_entry.id   f53d70abee94fab123eb9fb986490452
#
_cell.length_a   1.000
_cell.length_b   1.000
_cell.length_c   1.000
_cell.angle_alpha   90.00
_cell.angle_beta   90.00
_cell.angle_gamma   90.00
#
_symmetry.space_group_name_H-M   'P 1'
#
loop_
_entity.id
_entity.type
_entity.pdbx_description
1 polymer ?
#
loop_
_entity_poly.entity_id
_entity_poly.type
_entity_poly.pdbx_seq_one_letter_code
_entity_poly.pdbx_strand_id
1 'polypeptide(L)'
;MPRILPILLLLLMPMLWAAEPRELTWEELIPPGAPPPPPPIPIHDLSRLAEALIAESGPAMQQQSPAAPVVEALDGTQVKLPGYIVPLDMNEEGRVTEFLLVPYFGACIHVPPPPSNQIVHALSELGVRVDALYQPFWIEGPLRVEHASSELAEAGYRMEAQKIYPYELPR
;
A
#
# COMPACT_ATOMS: atom_id res chain seq x y z
N MET A 1 -9.31 -6.18 -69.61
CA MET A 1 -9.65 -5.30 -68.49
C MET A 1 -9.67 -6.14 -67.24
N PRO A 2 -8.60 -6.12 -66.36
CA PRO A 2 -8.60 -6.89 -65.14
C PRO A 2 -9.30 -6.08 -64.01
N ARG A 3 -10.30 -6.68 -63.37
CA ARG A 3 -10.99 -6.17 -62.17
C ARG A 3 -10.12 -6.40 -60.96
N ILE A 4 -9.56 -5.33 -60.37
CA ILE A 4 -8.84 -5.34 -59.14
C ILE A 4 -9.89 -5.34 -58.01
N LEU A 5 -9.99 -6.46 -57.26
CA LEU A 5 -10.81 -6.61 -56.07
C LEU A 5 -9.99 -6.06 -54.90
N PRO A 6 -10.46 -5.02 -54.17
CA PRO A 6 -9.74 -4.58 -52.95
C PRO A 6 -9.95 -5.59 -51.85
N ILE A 7 -8.86 -6.21 -51.38
CA ILE A 7 -8.83 -7.03 -50.17
C ILE A 7 -8.92 -6.07 -48.98
N LEU A 8 -10.10 -6.02 -48.37
CA LEU A 8 -10.33 -5.32 -47.11
C LEU A 8 -9.69 -6.14 -45.96
N LEU A 9 -8.46 -5.76 -45.60
CA LEU A 9 -7.75 -6.34 -44.46
C LEU A 9 -8.37 -5.79 -43.16
N LEU A 10 -9.31 -6.54 -42.59
CA LEU A 10 -9.88 -6.25 -41.26
C LEU A 10 -8.78 -6.47 -40.23
N LEU A 11 -8.17 -5.40 -39.75
CA LEU A 11 -7.30 -5.39 -38.59
C LEU A 11 -8.13 -5.75 -37.33
N LEU A 12 -8.14 -7.02 -36.94
CA LEU A 12 -8.55 -7.46 -35.61
C LEU A 12 -7.53 -6.92 -34.62
N MET A 13 -7.79 -5.73 -34.07
CA MET A 13 -7.10 -5.28 -32.87
C MET A 13 -7.61 -6.14 -31.69
N PRO A 14 -6.74 -6.91 -30.99
CA PRO A 14 -7.14 -7.54 -29.75
C PRO A 14 -7.49 -6.42 -28.77
N MET A 15 -8.76 -6.34 -28.35
CA MET A 15 -9.13 -5.58 -27.14
C MET A 15 -8.40 -6.23 -25.97
N LEU A 16 -7.28 -5.62 -25.54
CA LEU A 16 -6.72 -5.91 -24.23
C LEU A 16 -7.76 -5.47 -23.18
N TRP A 17 -8.58 -6.40 -22.75
CA TRP A 17 -9.33 -6.23 -21.51
C TRP A 17 -8.29 -6.15 -20.39
N ALA A 18 -8.10 -4.97 -19.84
CA ALA A 18 -7.38 -4.83 -18.61
C ALA A 18 -8.12 -5.68 -17.56
N ALA A 19 -7.47 -6.73 -17.06
CA ALA A 19 -8.03 -7.56 -16.01
C ALA A 19 -8.36 -6.66 -14.81
N GLU A 20 -9.53 -6.84 -14.22
CA GLU A 20 -9.86 -6.12 -12.98
C GLU A 20 -8.80 -6.45 -11.91
N PRO A 21 -8.36 -5.43 -11.13
CA PRO A 21 -7.36 -5.66 -10.09
C PRO A 21 -7.90 -6.63 -9.05
N ARG A 22 -7.08 -7.59 -8.65
CA ARG A 22 -7.40 -8.54 -7.58
C ARG A 22 -7.50 -7.79 -6.26
N GLU A 23 -8.63 -7.89 -5.58
CA GLU A 23 -8.74 -7.41 -4.21
C GLU A 23 -7.95 -8.30 -3.28
N LEU A 24 -7.07 -7.69 -2.48
CA LEU A 24 -6.26 -8.37 -1.47
C LEU A 24 -6.65 -7.90 -0.08
N THR A 25 -6.47 -8.80 0.87
CA THR A 25 -6.44 -8.50 2.29
C THR A 25 -4.99 -8.48 2.79
N TRP A 26 -4.76 -7.91 3.95
CA TRP A 26 -3.42 -7.84 4.55
C TRP A 26 -2.88 -9.22 4.94
N GLU A 27 -3.77 -10.15 5.28
CA GLU A 27 -3.42 -11.53 5.59
C GLU A 27 -2.85 -12.28 4.38
N GLU A 28 -3.32 -11.95 3.17
CA GLU A 28 -2.81 -12.57 1.93
C GLU A 28 -1.38 -12.15 1.56
N LEU A 29 -0.85 -11.10 2.19
CA LEU A 29 0.55 -10.68 2.07
C LEU A 29 1.50 -11.50 2.96
N ILE A 30 0.97 -12.36 3.81
CA ILE A 30 1.73 -13.22 4.72
C ILE A 30 1.83 -14.62 4.12
N PRO A 31 3.05 -15.18 3.94
CA PRO A 31 3.18 -16.54 3.45
C PRO A 31 2.54 -17.56 4.38
N PRO A 32 1.98 -18.65 3.85
CA PRO A 32 1.45 -19.73 4.67
C PRO A 32 2.49 -20.26 5.66
N GLY A 33 2.13 -20.36 6.94
CA GLY A 33 3.00 -20.84 8.01
C GLY A 33 3.92 -19.79 8.64
N ALA A 34 3.93 -18.56 8.13
CA ALA A 34 4.57 -17.46 8.84
C ALA A 34 3.75 -17.05 10.08
N PRO A 35 4.39 -16.57 11.16
CA PRO A 35 3.67 -16.10 12.33
C PRO A 35 2.78 -14.91 11.95
N PRO A 36 1.54 -14.83 12.50
CA PRO A 36 0.69 -13.67 12.29
C PRO A 36 1.34 -12.42 12.88
N PRO A 37 1.07 -11.23 12.30
CA PRO A 37 1.53 -9.98 12.88
C PRO A 37 0.93 -9.81 14.28
N PRO A 38 1.66 -9.21 15.22
CA PRO A 38 1.11 -8.91 16.53
C PRO A 38 -0.07 -7.94 16.36
N PRO A 39 -1.10 -8.04 17.23
CA PRO A 39 -2.25 -7.17 17.17
C PRO A 39 -1.85 -5.70 17.35
N PRO A 40 -2.52 -4.75 16.65
CA PRO A 40 -2.30 -3.33 16.85
C PRO A 40 -2.49 -2.97 18.33
N ILE A 41 -1.60 -2.14 18.85
CA ILE A 41 -1.73 -1.64 20.22
C ILE A 41 -2.92 -0.67 20.25
N PRO A 42 -3.93 -0.84 21.13
CA PRO A 42 -5.05 0.08 21.22
C PRO A 42 -4.57 1.49 21.62
N ILE A 43 -4.76 2.47 20.73
CA ILE A 43 -4.35 3.88 20.97
C ILE A 43 -5.28 4.58 21.97
N HIS A 44 -6.47 4.01 22.25
CA HIS A 44 -7.52 4.66 23.05
C HIS A 44 -7.57 4.23 24.51
N ASP A 45 -6.54 3.58 25.01
CA ASP A 45 -6.45 3.28 26.44
C ASP A 45 -5.96 4.52 27.20
N LEU A 46 -6.89 5.31 27.72
CA LEU A 46 -6.60 6.52 28.52
C LEU A 46 -5.75 6.22 29.77
N SER A 47 -5.74 4.98 30.27
CA SER A 47 -4.87 4.57 31.38
C SER A 47 -3.39 4.56 30.99
N ARG A 48 -3.09 4.50 29.69
CA ARG A 48 -1.74 4.52 29.12
C ARG A 48 -1.34 5.86 28.51
N LEU A 49 -2.14 6.91 28.72
CA LEU A 49 -1.86 8.24 28.19
C LEU A 49 -0.47 8.78 28.59
N ALA A 50 -0.05 8.51 29.82
CA ALA A 50 1.26 8.91 30.30
C ALA A 50 2.40 8.17 29.56
N GLU A 51 2.22 6.89 29.25
CA GLU A 51 3.18 6.10 28.46
C GLU A 51 3.23 6.59 27.01
N ALA A 52 2.07 6.94 26.42
CA ALA A 52 1.99 7.50 25.07
C ALA A 52 2.72 8.85 24.96
N LEU A 53 2.55 9.75 25.94
CA LEU A 53 3.26 11.04 25.98
C LEU A 53 4.79 10.88 26.17
N ILE A 54 5.22 9.85 26.91
CA ILE A 54 6.65 9.53 27.03
C ILE A 54 7.17 8.95 25.70
N ALA A 55 6.38 8.13 25.01
CA ALA A 55 6.76 7.54 23.71
C ALA A 55 6.90 8.60 22.62
N GLU A 56 6.08 9.66 22.62
CA GLU A 56 6.20 10.78 21.67
C GLU A 56 7.54 11.55 21.81
N SER A 57 8.16 11.54 22.99
CA SER A 57 9.46 12.17 23.26
C SER A 57 10.62 11.15 23.28
N GLY A 58 10.34 9.88 23.07
CA GLY A 58 11.31 8.79 23.06
C GLY A 58 12.01 8.60 21.71
N PRO A 59 12.99 7.69 21.63
CA PRO A 59 13.56 7.28 20.35
C PRO A 59 12.48 6.60 19.49
N ALA A 60 12.62 6.71 18.15
CA ALA A 60 11.72 6.07 17.21
C ALA A 60 11.52 4.58 17.55
N MET A 61 10.26 4.13 17.57
CA MET A 61 9.94 2.76 17.90
C MET A 61 10.50 1.80 16.84
N GLN A 62 11.09 0.69 17.31
CA GLN A 62 11.69 -0.28 16.41
C GLN A 62 10.61 -1.05 15.66
N GLN A 63 10.84 -1.23 14.35
CA GLN A 63 9.99 -2.04 13.49
C GLN A 63 9.99 -3.50 13.95
N GLN A 64 8.81 -4.10 13.92
CA GLN A 64 8.64 -5.53 14.15
C GLN A 64 9.02 -6.29 12.87
N SER A 65 9.96 -7.23 12.97
CA SER A 65 10.37 -8.09 11.84
C SER A 65 10.63 -7.29 10.53
N PRO A 66 11.71 -6.49 10.46
CA PRO A 66 12.01 -5.68 9.27
C PRO A 66 12.36 -6.52 8.03
N ALA A 67 12.62 -7.81 8.20
CA ALA A 67 12.89 -8.80 7.15
C ALA A 67 11.86 -9.94 7.19
N ALA A 68 10.57 -9.60 7.32
CA ALA A 68 9.49 -10.59 7.30
C ALA A 68 9.37 -11.25 5.92
N PRO A 69 9.06 -12.56 5.86
CA PRO A 69 8.91 -13.27 4.58
C PRO A 69 7.71 -12.74 3.80
N VAL A 70 7.82 -12.72 2.47
CA VAL A 70 6.84 -12.20 1.52
C VAL A 70 6.22 -13.31 0.67
N VAL A 71 5.11 -13.03 -0.02
CA VAL A 71 4.44 -13.95 -0.94
C VAL A 71 4.91 -13.68 -2.36
N GLU A 72 5.92 -14.43 -2.82
CA GLU A 72 6.55 -14.27 -4.14
C GLU A 72 5.55 -14.36 -5.31
N ALA A 73 4.48 -15.13 -5.16
CA ALA A 73 3.44 -15.29 -6.19
C ALA A 73 2.64 -14.01 -6.47
N LEU A 74 2.76 -12.99 -5.64
CA LEU A 74 2.10 -11.69 -5.84
C LEU A 74 2.92 -10.74 -6.73
N ASP A 75 4.18 -11.07 -7.06
CA ASP A 75 5.01 -10.21 -7.89
C ASP A 75 4.37 -9.94 -9.26
N GLY A 76 4.29 -8.67 -9.62
CA GLY A 76 3.70 -8.22 -10.89
C GLY A 76 2.18 -8.32 -10.99
N THR A 77 1.49 -8.75 -9.94
CA THR A 77 0.03 -8.87 -9.95
C THR A 77 -0.65 -7.51 -9.84
N GLN A 78 -1.66 -7.25 -10.70
CA GLN A 78 -2.53 -6.08 -10.56
C GLN A 78 -3.49 -6.30 -9.39
N VAL A 79 -3.36 -5.45 -8.37
CA VAL A 79 -4.11 -5.60 -7.12
C VAL A 79 -4.77 -4.29 -6.69
N LYS A 80 -5.75 -4.40 -5.79
CA LYS A 80 -6.23 -3.32 -4.95
C LYS A 80 -6.16 -3.74 -3.49
N LEU A 81 -5.62 -2.87 -2.66
CA LEU A 81 -5.39 -3.13 -1.23
C LEU A 81 -5.90 -1.93 -0.42
N PRO A 82 -6.71 -2.15 0.63
CA PRO A 82 -7.17 -1.06 1.48
C PRO A 82 -6.14 -0.79 2.58
N GLY A 83 -5.93 0.49 2.93
CA GLY A 83 -5.02 0.82 4.02
C GLY A 83 -4.94 2.30 4.33
N TYR A 84 -4.14 2.63 5.32
CA TYR A 84 -3.84 3.98 5.72
C TYR A 84 -2.53 4.45 5.11
N ILE A 85 -2.47 5.72 4.75
CA ILE A 85 -1.31 6.34 4.12
C ILE A 85 -0.45 7.01 5.19
N VAL A 86 0.83 6.63 5.24
CA VAL A 86 1.87 7.30 6.01
C VAL A 86 2.76 8.05 5.04
N PRO A 87 2.74 9.38 5.02
CA PRO A 87 3.47 10.18 4.02
C PRO A 87 4.98 10.08 4.21
N LEU A 88 5.71 9.95 3.11
CA LEU A 88 7.17 10.04 3.05
C LEU A 88 7.60 11.31 2.32
N ASP A 89 6.97 11.62 1.18
CA ASP A 89 7.28 12.81 0.39
C ASP A 89 6.03 13.45 -0.21
N MET A 90 6.11 14.76 -0.48
CA MET A 90 5.03 15.57 -1.02
C MET A 90 5.53 16.47 -2.15
N ASN A 91 4.66 16.69 -3.13
CA ASN A 91 4.92 17.66 -4.18
C ASN A 91 4.64 19.11 -3.73
N GLU A 92 4.95 20.07 -4.60
CA GLU A 92 4.75 21.50 -4.33
C GLU A 92 3.29 21.91 -4.10
N GLU A 93 2.32 21.10 -4.60
CA GLU A 93 0.88 21.30 -4.40
C GLU A 93 0.37 20.73 -3.06
N GLY A 94 1.26 20.20 -2.20
CA GLY A 94 0.90 19.58 -0.92
C GLY A 94 0.18 18.24 -1.06
N ARG A 95 0.45 17.50 -2.13
CA ARG A 95 -0.04 16.14 -2.31
C ARG A 95 1.05 15.15 -1.99
N VAL A 96 0.72 14.13 -1.22
CA VAL A 96 1.61 13.02 -0.89
C VAL A 96 1.78 12.14 -2.11
N THR A 97 3.00 12.06 -2.62
CA THR A 97 3.37 11.32 -3.84
C THR A 97 4.19 10.07 -3.55
N GLU A 98 4.81 10.00 -2.37
CA GLU A 98 5.51 8.83 -1.87
C GLU A 98 5.02 8.53 -0.44
N PHE A 99 4.67 7.27 -0.17
CA PHE A 99 4.07 6.90 1.10
C PHE A 99 4.22 5.42 1.42
N LEU A 100 4.09 5.08 2.70
CA LEU A 100 3.85 3.71 3.12
C LEU A 100 2.34 3.47 3.24
N LEU A 101 1.86 2.38 2.66
CA LEU A 101 0.51 1.88 2.90
C LEU A 101 0.58 0.83 4.01
N VAL A 102 -0.27 0.99 5.03
CA VAL A 102 -0.25 0.17 6.25
C VAL A 102 -1.67 -0.26 6.66
N PRO A 103 -1.83 -1.37 7.42
CA PRO A 103 -3.15 -1.95 7.73
C PRO A 103 -3.98 -1.17 8.75
N TYR A 104 -3.36 -0.31 9.57
CA TYR A 104 -4.06 0.41 10.64
C TYR A 104 -3.56 1.84 10.80
N PHE A 105 -4.45 2.69 11.30
CA PHE A 105 -4.16 4.09 11.55
C PHE A 105 -3.07 4.28 12.61
N GLY A 106 -2.17 5.23 12.38
CA GLY A 106 -1.11 5.59 13.33
C GLY A 106 0.13 4.69 13.29
N ALA A 107 0.16 3.64 12.45
CA ALA A 107 1.37 2.85 12.23
C ALA A 107 2.54 3.74 11.79
N CYS A 108 3.75 3.40 12.22
CA CYS A 108 5.00 4.11 11.93
C CYS A 108 5.12 5.53 12.55
N ILE A 109 4.05 6.08 13.11
CA ILE A 109 4.03 7.44 13.69
C ILE A 109 3.78 7.38 15.21
N HIS A 110 2.67 6.73 15.62
CA HIS A 110 2.23 6.67 17.03
C HIS A 110 2.37 5.29 17.64
N VAL A 111 2.54 4.27 16.82
CA VAL A 111 2.77 2.88 17.22
C VAL A 111 3.90 2.28 16.39
N PRO A 112 4.59 1.22 16.88
CA PRO A 112 5.68 0.59 16.15
C PRO A 112 5.27 0.22 14.72
N PRO A 113 6.17 0.39 13.74
CA PRO A 113 5.92 -0.10 12.39
C PRO A 113 5.59 -1.61 12.39
N PRO A 114 4.60 -2.05 11.60
CA PRO A 114 4.31 -3.47 11.46
C PRO A 114 5.46 -4.23 10.78
N PRO A 115 5.43 -5.57 10.73
CA PRO A 115 6.36 -6.36 9.94
C PRO A 115 6.46 -5.87 8.49
N SER A 116 7.62 -6.02 7.84
CA SER A 116 7.83 -5.51 6.48
C SER A 116 6.85 -6.08 5.45
N ASN A 117 6.35 -7.32 5.63
CA ASN A 117 5.32 -7.90 4.78
C ASN A 117 3.90 -7.35 5.03
N GLN A 118 3.75 -6.41 5.95
CA GLN A 118 2.53 -5.64 6.23
C GLN A 118 2.73 -4.15 5.90
N ILE A 119 3.72 -3.84 5.06
CA ILE A 119 4.00 -2.49 4.56
C ILE A 119 4.20 -2.56 3.04
N VAL A 120 3.49 -1.70 2.32
CA VAL A 120 3.72 -1.48 0.88
C VAL A 120 4.27 -0.07 0.68
N HIS A 121 5.47 0.04 0.12
CA HIS A 121 6.05 1.32 -0.30
C HIS A 121 5.43 1.73 -1.63
N ALA A 122 4.68 2.81 -1.65
CA ALA A 122 3.91 3.23 -2.81
C ALA A 122 4.37 4.59 -3.36
N LEU A 123 4.42 4.68 -4.68
CA LEU A 123 4.65 5.90 -5.43
C LEU A 123 3.40 6.23 -6.24
N SER A 124 3.05 7.50 -6.36
CA SER A 124 1.89 7.95 -7.14
C SER A 124 2.10 9.31 -7.77
N GLU A 125 1.94 9.40 -9.08
CA GLU A 125 1.88 10.71 -9.76
C GLU A 125 0.59 11.48 -9.42
N LEU A 126 -0.50 10.78 -9.08
CA LEU A 126 -1.78 11.37 -8.72
C LEU A 126 -1.72 12.11 -7.38
N GLY A 127 -0.98 11.56 -6.43
CA GLY A 127 -0.84 12.04 -5.07
C GLY A 127 -2.15 12.10 -4.28
N VAL A 128 -2.08 12.14 -2.96
CA VAL A 128 -3.21 12.24 -2.03
C VAL A 128 -3.09 13.51 -1.22
N ARG A 129 -4.20 14.22 -1.01
CA ARG A 129 -4.19 15.43 -0.17
C ARG A 129 -3.90 15.08 1.29
N VAL A 130 -3.01 15.84 1.92
CA VAL A 130 -2.62 15.64 3.33
C VAL A 130 -3.83 15.70 4.28
N ASP A 131 -4.77 16.60 4.02
CA ASP A 131 -5.98 16.76 4.85
C ASP A 131 -6.96 15.58 4.78
N ALA A 132 -6.74 14.62 3.89
CA ALA A 132 -7.55 13.41 3.74
C ALA A 132 -6.95 12.17 4.42
N LEU A 133 -5.72 12.23 4.97
CA LEU A 133 -4.98 11.05 5.47
C LEU A 133 -5.56 10.42 6.76
N TYR A 134 -6.56 11.03 7.37
CA TYR A 134 -7.23 10.49 8.56
C TYR A 134 -8.13 9.28 8.27
N GLN A 135 -8.38 8.97 6.98
CA GLN A 135 -9.24 7.87 6.53
C GLN A 135 -8.44 6.85 5.71
N PRO A 136 -8.91 5.60 5.62
CA PRO A 136 -8.29 4.60 4.76
C PRO A 136 -8.64 4.83 3.29
N PHE A 137 -7.77 4.30 2.41
CA PHE A 137 -7.89 4.38 0.96
C PHE A 137 -7.79 3.00 0.33
N TRP A 138 -8.46 2.80 -0.78
CA TRP A 138 -8.12 1.80 -1.76
C TRP A 138 -6.96 2.31 -2.62
N ILE A 139 -5.92 1.49 -2.73
CA ILE A 139 -4.80 1.75 -3.64
C ILE A 139 -4.77 0.63 -4.67
N GLU A 140 -4.79 0.99 -5.96
CA GLU A 140 -4.73 0.03 -7.07
C GLU A 140 -3.44 0.23 -7.86
N GLY A 141 -2.78 -0.87 -8.21
CA GLY A 141 -1.58 -0.89 -9.04
C GLY A 141 -0.91 -2.25 -9.09
N PRO A 142 0.18 -2.37 -9.87
CA PRO A 142 1.00 -3.58 -9.87
C PRO A 142 1.77 -3.69 -8.56
N LEU A 143 1.53 -4.78 -7.83
CA LEU A 143 2.31 -5.12 -6.63
C LEU A 143 3.63 -5.75 -7.05
N ARG A 144 4.74 -5.33 -6.44
CA ARG A 144 6.06 -5.90 -6.64
C ARG A 144 6.58 -6.48 -5.33
N VAL A 145 7.18 -7.64 -5.40
CA VAL A 145 7.95 -8.23 -4.31
C VAL A 145 9.34 -7.61 -4.38
N GLU A 146 9.48 -6.48 -3.76
CA GLU A 146 10.70 -5.68 -3.75
C GLU A 146 10.85 -5.01 -2.38
N HIS A 147 11.98 -5.27 -1.73
CA HIS A 147 12.31 -4.64 -0.46
C HIS A 147 12.63 -3.16 -0.67
N ALA A 148 12.01 -2.30 0.13
CA ALA A 148 12.23 -0.87 0.11
C ALA A 148 12.47 -0.35 1.53
N SER A 149 13.51 0.47 1.69
CA SER A 149 13.87 1.11 2.95
C SER A 149 13.44 2.56 2.95
N SER A 150 12.90 3.04 4.06
CA SER A 150 12.57 4.44 4.31
C SER A 150 13.06 4.88 5.69
N GLU A 151 12.96 6.17 6.00
CA GLU A 151 13.30 6.67 7.34
C GLU A 151 12.38 6.14 8.44
N LEU A 152 11.19 5.67 8.08
CA LEU A 152 10.18 5.21 9.04
C LEU A 152 10.15 3.70 9.20
N ALA A 153 10.36 2.93 8.12
CA ALA A 153 10.27 1.46 8.15
C ALA A 153 10.80 0.81 6.87
N GLU A 154 11.05 -0.50 6.98
CA GLU A 154 11.33 -1.40 5.87
C GLU A 154 10.00 -1.96 5.33
N ALA A 155 9.82 -1.92 4.02
CA ALA A 155 8.67 -2.50 3.32
C ALA A 155 9.09 -3.75 2.54
N GLY A 156 8.28 -4.80 2.56
CA GLY A 156 8.52 -6.02 1.79
C GLY A 156 7.95 -5.96 0.37
N TYR A 157 7.11 -4.95 0.10
CA TYR A 157 6.42 -4.78 -1.17
C TYR A 157 6.55 -3.34 -1.67
N ARG A 158 6.52 -3.17 -2.99
CA ARG A 158 6.38 -1.87 -3.67
C ARG A 158 5.17 -1.84 -4.57
N MET A 159 4.65 -0.63 -4.83
CA MET A 159 3.54 -0.42 -5.75
C MET A 159 3.66 0.95 -6.44
N GLU A 160 3.43 0.97 -7.75
CA GLU A 160 3.11 2.19 -8.48
C GLU A 160 1.59 2.37 -8.46
N ALA A 161 1.10 3.28 -7.63
CA ALA A 161 -0.33 3.48 -7.43
C ALA A 161 -0.95 4.18 -8.65
N GLN A 162 -1.77 3.44 -9.39
CA GLN A 162 -2.48 3.89 -10.59
C GLN A 162 -3.82 4.54 -10.27
N LYS A 163 -4.47 4.10 -9.18
CA LYS A 163 -5.70 4.70 -8.65
C LYS A 163 -5.65 4.76 -7.13
N ILE A 164 -6.18 5.84 -6.59
CA ILE A 164 -6.30 6.09 -5.15
C ILE A 164 -7.67 6.69 -4.89
N TYR A 165 -8.48 6.06 -4.04
CA TYR A 165 -9.82 6.54 -3.70
C TYR A 165 -10.21 6.11 -2.27
N PRO A 166 -11.12 6.85 -1.58
CA PRO A 166 -11.49 6.54 -0.21
C PRO A 166 -12.04 5.12 -0.05
N TYR A 167 -11.65 4.45 1.03
CA TYR A 167 -12.23 3.19 1.46
C TYR A 167 -13.40 3.49 2.41
N GLU A 168 -14.62 3.13 2.01
CA GLU A 168 -15.79 3.29 2.86
C GLU A 168 -15.85 2.15 3.89
N LEU A 169 -15.66 2.50 5.16
CA LEU A 169 -15.82 1.54 6.24
C LEU A 169 -17.27 1.04 6.29
N PRO A 170 -17.52 -0.29 6.43
CA PRO A 170 -18.86 -0.81 6.65
C PRO A 170 -19.50 -0.15 7.88
N ARG A 171 -20.72 0.32 7.73
CA ARG A 171 -21.48 0.94 8.83
C ARG A 171 -22.04 -0.08 9.79
#